data_230e2dd1e12734f96ebb7b707cb2b21b
#
_entry.id   230e2dd1e12734f96ebb7b707cb2b21b
#
_cell.length_a   1.000
_cell.length_b   1.000
_cell.length_c   1.000
_cell.angle_alpha   90.00
_cell.angle_beta   90.00
_cell.angle_gamma   90.00
#
_symmetry.space_group_name_H-M   'P 1'
#
loop_
_entity.id
_entity.type
_entity.pdbx_description
1 polymer ?
#
loop_
_entity_poly.entity_id
_entity_poly.type
_entity_poly.pdbx_seq_one_letter_code
_entity_poly.pdbx_strand_id
1 'polypeptide(L)'
;MTRTKRLLASAFLMLSCILFTACSQNKEVDFVKKYKVDLSSTSDITETLQKAIDELPDGGVLFLQDGTYQLAGHIVFKENMTFKMSDNAVLLNCSQDKNPMMAYNHPYKHNKAEGNSNIIIEGGIWDMN
;
A
#
# COMPACT_ATOMS: atom_id res chain seq x y z
N MET A 1 57.54 -4.82 51.65
CA MET A 1 56.12 -4.60 52.05
C MET A 1 55.44 -3.77 50.95
N THR A 2 54.83 -4.46 50.03
CA THR A 2 54.12 -3.80 48.95
C THR A 2 52.64 -4.16 49.06
N ARG A 3 51.83 -3.17 49.40
CA ARG A 3 50.37 -3.30 49.38
C ARG A 3 49.86 -3.02 47.98
N THR A 4 49.51 -4.06 47.28
CA THR A 4 48.78 -4.00 46.05
C THR A 4 47.34 -3.51 46.30
N LYS A 5 47.08 -2.26 45.93
CA LYS A 5 45.72 -1.77 45.86
C LYS A 5 45.02 -2.38 44.66
N ARG A 6 44.06 -3.24 44.91
CA ARG A 6 43.14 -3.77 43.89
C ARG A 6 42.19 -2.64 43.55
N LEU A 7 42.33 -2.06 42.38
CA LEU A 7 41.34 -1.23 41.74
C LEU A 7 40.26 -2.15 41.18
N LEU A 8 39.14 -2.20 41.86
CA LEU A 8 37.91 -2.77 41.31
C LEU A 8 37.38 -1.75 40.29
N ALA A 9 37.68 -2.01 39.03
CA ALA A 9 36.98 -1.35 37.95
C ALA A 9 35.56 -1.96 37.86
N SER A 10 34.63 -1.24 38.48
CA SER A 10 33.21 -1.51 38.27
C SER A 10 32.86 -1.13 36.83
N ALA A 11 32.84 -2.12 35.97
CA ALA A 11 32.30 -1.97 34.63
C ALA A 11 30.77 -1.82 34.78
N PHE A 12 30.32 -0.59 34.80
CA PHE A 12 28.91 -0.25 34.68
C PHE A 12 28.50 -0.53 33.24
N LEU A 13 28.03 -1.75 33.01
CA LEU A 13 27.43 -2.14 31.76
C LEU A 13 26.08 -1.41 31.65
N MET A 14 26.10 -0.18 31.14
CA MET A 14 24.90 0.51 30.67
C MET A 14 24.38 -0.28 29.49
N LEU A 15 23.49 -1.25 29.79
CA LEU A 15 22.65 -1.88 28.80
C LEU A 15 21.65 -0.80 28.35
N SER A 16 22.08 0.01 27.40
CA SER A 16 21.22 0.90 26.66
C SER A 16 20.20 0.03 25.94
N CYS A 17 19.04 -0.19 26.54
CA CYS A 17 17.85 -0.61 25.82
C CYS A 17 17.52 0.46 24.79
N ILE A 18 18.11 0.35 23.62
CA ILE A 18 17.61 1.02 22.44
C ILE A 18 16.25 0.36 22.17
N LEU A 19 15.22 0.96 22.73
CA LEU A 19 13.86 0.74 22.27
C LEU A 19 13.83 1.24 20.82
N PHE A 20 14.12 0.31 19.90
CA PHE A 20 13.68 0.44 18.53
C PHE A 20 12.15 0.42 18.59
N THR A 21 11.55 1.58 18.82
CA THR A 21 10.22 1.83 18.34
C THR A 21 10.34 1.71 16.83
N ALA A 22 10.08 0.50 16.33
CA ALA A 22 9.80 0.30 14.92
C ALA A 22 8.53 1.09 14.64
N CYS A 23 8.69 2.38 14.33
CA CYS A 23 7.68 3.17 13.70
C CYS A 23 7.45 2.44 12.37
N SER A 24 6.38 1.68 12.29
CA SER A 24 5.90 1.10 11.03
C SER A 24 5.53 2.30 10.17
N GLN A 25 6.52 2.86 9.49
CA GLN A 25 6.26 3.82 8.42
C GLN A 25 5.56 2.99 7.37
N ASN A 26 4.26 3.15 7.25
CA ASN A 26 3.48 2.64 6.13
C ASN A 26 4.15 3.19 4.87
N LYS A 27 4.99 2.37 4.29
CA LYS A 27 5.81 2.78 3.16
C LYS A 27 4.88 3.01 1.98
N GLU A 28 4.73 4.27 1.61
CA GLU A 28 4.00 4.66 0.41
C GLU A 28 4.75 4.16 -0.82
N VAL A 29 4.05 3.43 -1.66
CA VAL A 29 4.55 2.90 -2.93
C VAL A 29 4.00 3.76 -4.06
N ASP A 30 4.87 4.52 -4.71
CA ASP A 30 4.54 5.24 -5.93
C ASP A 30 4.36 4.24 -7.08
N PHE A 31 3.12 4.12 -7.56
CA PHE A 31 2.74 3.15 -8.58
C PHE A 31 3.50 3.36 -9.90
N VAL A 32 3.54 4.60 -10.37
CA VAL A 32 4.16 4.91 -11.67
C VAL A 32 5.65 4.63 -11.65
N LYS A 33 6.34 5.02 -10.58
CA LYS A 33 7.79 4.80 -10.46
C LYS A 33 8.14 3.34 -10.31
N LYS A 34 7.42 2.61 -9.44
CA LYS A 34 7.73 1.22 -9.14
C LYS A 34 7.45 0.31 -10.33
N TYR A 35 6.31 0.51 -11.00
CA TYR A 35 5.87 -0.37 -12.09
C TYR A 35 6.17 0.20 -13.48
N LYS A 36 6.84 1.36 -13.55
CA LYS A 36 7.25 2.03 -14.82
C LYS A 36 6.07 2.25 -15.77
N VAL A 37 4.96 2.71 -15.23
CA VAL A 37 3.75 2.94 -15.99
C VAL A 37 3.94 4.14 -16.91
N ASP A 38 3.62 3.96 -18.18
CA ASP A 38 3.62 5.04 -19.18
C ASP A 38 2.25 5.72 -19.19
N LEU A 39 2.16 6.89 -18.57
CA LEU A 39 0.92 7.68 -18.50
C LEU A 39 0.56 8.37 -19.82
N SER A 40 1.46 8.38 -20.82
CA SER A 40 1.15 8.86 -22.16
C SER A 40 0.45 7.80 -23.02
N SER A 41 0.51 6.56 -22.60
CA SER A 41 -0.13 5.42 -23.25
C SER A 41 -1.61 5.34 -22.87
N THR A 42 -2.44 4.97 -23.83
CA THR A 42 -3.86 4.62 -23.62
C THR A 42 -4.07 3.13 -23.37
N SER A 43 -3.03 2.44 -22.94
CA SER A 43 -3.09 1.00 -22.68
C SER A 43 -3.83 0.71 -21.39
N ASP A 44 -4.56 -0.41 -21.40
CA ASP A 44 -5.17 -0.96 -20.18
C ASP A 44 -4.09 -1.34 -19.16
N ILE A 45 -4.22 -0.82 -17.95
CA ILE A 45 -3.29 -1.09 -16.85
C ILE A 45 -3.92 -1.93 -15.73
N THR A 46 -5.07 -2.52 -15.97
CA THR A 46 -5.81 -3.28 -14.95
C THR A 46 -4.94 -4.34 -14.28
N GLU A 47 -4.24 -5.17 -15.06
CA GLU A 47 -3.39 -6.23 -14.51
C GLU A 47 -2.20 -5.68 -13.72
N THR A 48 -1.58 -4.59 -14.23
CA THR A 48 -0.44 -3.96 -13.54
C THR A 48 -0.88 -3.34 -12.22
N LEU A 49 -2.04 -2.70 -12.19
CA LEU A 49 -2.59 -2.12 -10.98
C LEU A 49 -3.02 -3.19 -9.98
N GLN A 50 -3.63 -4.28 -10.44
CA GLN A 50 -3.96 -5.41 -9.58
C GLN A 50 -2.71 -6.03 -8.95
N LYS A 51 -1.67 -6.24 -9.75
CA LYS A 51 -0.38 -6.72 -9.23
C LYS A 51 0.19 -5.80 -8.15
N ALA A 52 0.09 -4.48 -8.35
CA ALA A 52 0.56 -3.52 -7.35
C ALA A 52 -0.21 -3.60 -6.04
N ILE A 53 -1.52 -3.82 -6.10
CA ILE A 53 -2.37 -4.05 -4.93
C ILE A 53 -1.98 -5.35 -4.23
N ASP A 54 -1.79 -6.44 -4.98
CA ASP A 54 -1.48 -7.75 -4.43
C ASP A 54 -0.11 -7.79 -3.73
N GLU A 55 0.88 -7.10 -4.30
CA GLU A 55 2.25 -6.99 -3.76
C GLU A 55 2.39 -5.97 -2.62
N LEU A 56 1.36 -5.18 -2.35
CA LEU A 56 1.42 -4.19 -1.27
C LEU A 56 1.53 -4.90 0.09
N PRO A 57 2.47 -4.53 0.96
CA PRO A 57 2.52 -5.10 2.30
C PRO A 57 1.28 -4.75 3.10
N ASP A 58 1.01 -5.52 4.15
CA ASP A 58 -0.08 -5.25 5.08
C ASP A 58 0.06 -3.85 5.71
N GLY A 59 -1.00 -3.07 5.69
CA GLY A 59 -0.97 -1.66 6.09
C GLY A 59 -0.27 -0.72 5.10
N GLY A 60 0.10 -1.19 3.91
CA GLY A 60 0.79 -0.38 2.91
C GLY A 60 -0.11 0.65 2.24
N VAL A 61 0.53 1.65 1.65
CA VAL A 61 -0.12 2.72 0.88
C VAL A 61 0.30 2.62 -0.57
N LEU A 62 -0.65 2.45 -1.49
CA LEU A 62 -0.41 2.55 -2.93
C LEU A 62 -0.82 3.95 -3.40
N PHE A 63 0.13 4.70 -3.93
CA PHE A 63 -0.08 6.06 -4.40
C PHE A 63 -0.06 6.15 -5.92
N LEU A 64 -1.11 6.74 -6.48
CA LEU A 64 -1.23 7.09 -7.89
C LEU A 64 -1.05 8.60 -8.06
N GLN A 65 0.00 9.00 -8.75
CA GLN A 65 0.24 10.41 -9.07
C GLN A 65 -0.74 10.94 -10.13
N ASP A 66 -0.68 12.23 -10.42
CA ASP A 66 -1.48 12.85 -11.49
C ASP A 66 -1.33 12.11 -12.83
N GLY A 67 -2.43 11.86 -13.48
CA GLY A 67 -2.47 11.18 -14.77
C GLY A 67 -3.77 10.41 -14.98
N THR A 68 -3.96 9.91 -16.21
CA THR A 68 -5.12 9.09 -16.56
C THR A 68 -4.71 7.62 -16.66
N TYR A 69 -5.40 6.79 -15.92
CA TYR A 69 -5.18 5.35 -15.81
C TYR A 69 -6.37 4.61 -16.40
N GLN A 70 -6.17 3.93 -17.51
CA GLN A 70 -7.24 3.21 -18.20
C GLN A 70 -7.43 1.81 -17.65
N LEU A 71 -8.65 1.48 -17.28
CA LEU A 71 -9.03 0.17 -16.75
C LEU A 71 -10.07 -0.47 -17.65
N ALA A 72 -9.73 -1.56 -18.31
CA ALA A 72 -10.68 -2.38 -19.08
C ALA A 72 -11.35 -3.47 -18.21
N GLY A 73 -10.77 -3.76 -17.06
CA GLY A 73 -11.32 -4.68 -16.08
C GLY A 73 -11.58 -4.02 -14.75
N HIS A 74 -11.86 -4.82 -13.75
CA HIS A 74 -12.02 -4.35 -12.37
C HIS A 74 -10.77 -4.67 -11.55
N ILE A 75 -10.53 -3.86 -10.54
CA ILE A 75 -9.50 -4.10 -9.51
C ILE A 75 -10.16 -4.62 -8.24
N VAL A 76 -9.47 -5.51 -7.56
CA VAL A 76 -9.94 -6.14 -6.33
C VAL A 76 -9.06 -5.65 -5.18
N PHE A 77 -9.65 -4.92 -4.24
CA PHE A 77 -8.95 -4.46 -3.06
C PHE A 77 -8.79 -5.58 -2.04
N LYS A 78 -7.69 -5.55 -1.31
CA LYS A 78 -7.45 -6.43 -0.18
C LYS A 78 -7.58 -5.68 1.15
N GLU A 79 -7.60 -6.42 2.24
CA GLU A 79 -7.64 -5.84 3.57
C GLU A 79 -6.36 -5.07 3.94
N ASN A 80 -6.46 -4.20 4.92
CA ASN A 80 -5.33 -3.47 5.52
C ASN A 80 -4.49 -2.70 4.50
N MET A 81 -5.12 -1.93 3.64
CA MET A 81 -4.42 -1.11 2.65
C MET A 81 -5.02 0.29 2.52
N THR A 82 -4.21 1.20 2.06
CA THR A 82 -4.64 2.51 1.60
C THR A 82 -4.38 2.64 0.10
N PHE A 83 -5.42 2.93 -0.66
CA PHE A 83 -5.35 3.30 -2.07
C PHE A 83 -5.52 4.80 -2.17
N LYS A 84 -4.43 5.49 -2.47
CA LYS A 84 -4.36 6.95 -2.47
C LYS A 84 -4.10 7.47 -3.86
N MET A 85 -4.88 8.44 -4.27
CA MET A 85 -4.73 9.11 -5.55
C MET A 85 -4.51 10.60 -5.34
N SER A 86 -3.69 11.22 -6.18
CA SER A 86 -3.64 12.68 -6.23
C SER A 86 -4.95 13.23 -6.78
N ASP A 87 -5.23 14.50 -6.51
CA ASP A 87 -6.51 15.13 -6.87
C ASP A 87 -6.79 15.12 -8.38
N ASN A 88 -5.74 15.10 -9.20
CA ASN A 88 -5.82 15.08 -10.66
C ASN A 88 -5.55 13.68 -11.27
N ALA A 89 -5.45 12.66 -10.46
CA ALA A 89 -5.37 11.30 -10.96
C ALA A 89 -6.77 10.81 -11.36
N VAL A 90 -6.89 10.26 -12.55
CA VAL A 90 -8.16 9.78 -13.10
C VAL A 90 -8.08 8.29 -13.36
N LEU A 91 -8.94 7.52 -12.75
CA LEU A 91 -9.21 6.13 -13.15
C LEU A 91 -10.36 6.14 -14.14
N LEU A 92 -10.03 5.84 -15.40
CA LEU A 92 -10.99 5.85 -16.50
C LEU A 92 -11.43 4.42 -16.83
N ASN A 93 -12.73 4.17 -16.72
CA ASN A 93 -13.29 2.90 -17.17
C ASN A 93 -13.36 2.86 -18.71
N CYS A 94 -12.56 2.00 -19.31
CA CYS A 94 -12.58 1.75 -20.75
C CYS A 94 -13.15 0.36 -21.10
N SER A 95 -13.77 -0.30 -20.17
CA SER A 95 -14.45 -1.57 -20.36
C SER A 95 -15.64 -1.43 -21.30
N GLN A 96 -15.72 -2.30 -22.32
CA GLN A 96 -16.86 -2.34 -23.24
C GLN A 96 -18.14 -2.85 -22.57
N ASP A 97 -18.00 -3.68 -21.55
CA ASP A 97 -19.11 -4.33 -20.85
C ASP A 97 -19.66 -3.49 -19.71
N LYS A 98 -19.17 -2.27 -19.50
CA LYS A 98 -19.53 -1.39 -18.39
C LYS A 98 -19.44 -2.06 -17.02
N ASN A 99 -18.46 -2.95 -16.86
CA ASN A 99 -18.21 -3.64 -15.61
C ASN A 99 -17.75 -2.63 -14.53
N PRO A 100 -18.06 -2.86 -13.26
CA PRO A 100 -17.57 -2.01 -12.20
C PRO A 100 -16.04 -2.02 -12.14
N MET A 101 -15.42 -0.85 -11.94
CA MET A 101 -13.97 -0.73 -11.82
C MET A 101 -13.41 -1.35 -10.54
N MET A 102 -14.24 -1.55 -9.53
CA MET A 102 -13.81 -2.05 -8.23
C MET A 102 -14.60 -3.28 -7.80
N ALA A 103 -13.91 -4.19 -7.15
CA ALA A 103 -14.51 -5.30 -6.42
C ALA A 103 -13.79 -5.51 -5.08
N TYR A 104 -14.46 -6.20 -4.17
CA TYR A 104 -13.90 -6.59 -2.89
C TYR A 104 -13.58 -8.08 -2.89
N ASN A 105 -12.48 -8.45 -2.29
CA ASN A 105 -11.95 -9.82 -2.33
C ASN A 105 -12.67 -10.77 -1.36
N HIS A 106 -13.95 -10.55 -1.07
CA HIS A 106 -14.68 -11.53 -0.29
C HIS A 106 -15.85 -12.12 -1.06
N PRO A 107 -15.76 -13.41 -1.43
CA PRO A 107 -16.95 -14.11 -1.91
C PRO A 107 -17.98 -14.12 -0.78
N TYR A 108 -19.20 -13.71 -1.12
CA TYR A 108 -20.33 -13.78 -0.24
C TYR A 108 -20.53 -15.24 0.19
N LYS A 109 -19.98 -15.61 1.35
CA LYS A 109 -20.28 -16.91 1.95
C LYS A 109 -21.61 -16.83 2.65
N HIS A 110 -22.54 -17.68 2.25
CA HIS A 110 -23.85 -17.81 2.86
C HIS A 110 -23.77 -17.69 4.38
N ASN A 111 -24.43 -16.67 4.94
CA ASN A 111 -24.71 -16.42 6.36
C ASN A 111 -23.59 -15.86 7.24
N LYS A 112 -22.46 -15.43 6.72
CA LYS A 112 -21.52 -14.57 7.47
C LYS A 112 -21.04 -13.47 6.58
N ALA A 113 -21.33 -12.23 6.98
CA ALA A 113 -20.69 -11.03 6.42
C ALA A 113 -19.24 -10.99 6.93
N GLU A 114 -18.38 -11.80 6.35
CA GLU A 114 -16.94 -11.60 6.48
C GLU A 114 -16.58 -10.49 5.49
N GLY A 115 -16.67 -9.23 5.94
CA GLY A 115 -16.33 -8.08 5.12
C GLY A 115 -14.84 -7.83 5.11
N ASN A 116 -14.36 -7.19 4.07
CA ASN A 116 -13.02 -6.60 4.08
C ASN A 116 -12.96 -5.51 5.16
N SER A 117 -11.83 -5.43 5.84
CA SER A 117 -11.58 -4.44 6.88
C SER A 117 -10.36 -3.58 6.57
N ASN A 118 -10.35 -2.36 7.10
CA ASN A 118 -9.22 -1.44 7.01
C ASN A 118 -8.79 -1.13 5.56
N ILE A 119 -9.75 -0.88 4.67
CA ILE A 119 -9.50 -0.37 3.33
C ILE A 119 -9.80 1.13 3.35
N ILE A 120 -8.81 1.93 2.99
CA ILE A 120 -8.95 3.38 2.84
C ILE A 120 -8.76 3.70 1.37
N ILE A 121 -9.69 4.47 0.81
CA ILE A 121 -9.62 4.98 -0.57
C ILE A 121 -9.70 6.50 -0.49
N GLU A 122 -8.66 7.18 -0.98
CA GLU A 122 -8.52 8.62 -0.88
C GLU A 122 -8.23 9.26 -2.24
N GLY A 123 -8.88 10.39 -2.50
CA GLY A 123 -8.59 11.27 -3.63
C GLY A 123 -8.99 10.73 -4.99
N GLY A 124 -8.53 11.44 -6.01
CA GLY A 124 -8.70 11.11 -7.41
C GLY A 124 -10.10 11.24 -7.97
N ILE A 125 -10.20 10.99 -9.25
CA ILE A 125 -11.44 11.00 -10.03
C ILE A 125 -11.71 9.59 -10.55
N TRP A 126 -12.91 9.10 -10.33
CA TRP A 126 -13.40 7.82 -10.80
C TRP A 126 -14.37 8.06 -11.96
N ASP A 127 -13.86 7.93 -13.17
CA ASP A 127 -14.62 8.17 -14.39
C ASP A 127 -15.15 6.84 -14.93
N MET A 128 -16.44 6.67 -14.84
CA MET A 128 -17.12 5.44 -15.25
C MET A 128 -17.44 5.38 -16.74
N ASN A 129 -17.20 6.48 -17.49
CA ASN A 129 -17.41 6.67 -18.93
C ASN A 129 -18.85 6.41 -19.38
#